data_28598ee13f0e69a7956c1f95bb3e0560
#
_entry.id   28598ee13f0e69a7956c1f95bb3e0560
#
_cell.length_a   1.000
_cell.length_b   1.000
_cell.length_c   1.000
_cell.angle_alpha   90.00
_cell.angle_beta   90.00
_cell.angle_gamma   90.00
#
_symmetry.space_group_name_H-M   'P 1'
#
loop_
_entity.id
_entity.type
_entity.pdbx_description
1 polymer ?
#
loop_
_entity_poly.entity_id
_entity_poly.type
_entity_poly.pdbx_seq_one_letter_code
_entity_poly.pdbx_strand_id
1 'polypeptide(L)'
;MIYDNGGWRNWRKYCGLINKLDAFRKKRRMADITVADMTVELLTRFDNFLHKWENEREPGKLLHPNTIEVQFNILRTLVHRAIEVAIMEASRDPFLVFKYKGVKTVKEKLDGSEMERIINLELEEDSLIWHCKNYFLFSYYCAGIRAADLIQLRWGNVAGSGRLHYQMGKNHKERDLLLVEQAVEILRHYHCEDVKATDYIFPLLSNDAEYAEYVTQADKDRMKPELRHKMYQDVSSKNALINKYLKKIAEKAEIAKPLSMHISRHSFAHIAQEAGAESSAIKNILGHSNLATTERYMGSFDTPKTDETLRNVFAKKQSSSTVAEETTANKEEQAIELLKGMTPEQIMAVISAINK
;
A
#
# COMPACT_ATOMS: atom_id res chain seq x y z
N MET A 1 -7.55 -4.89 27.52
CA MET A 1 -8.42 -4.83 26.34
C MET A 1 -7.67 -4.55 25.02
N ILE A 2 -7.07 -3.36 24.72
CA ILE A 2 -6.33 -3.14 23.44
C ILE A 2 -5.07 -4.00 23.39
N TYR A 3 -4.31 -4.07 24.47
CA TYR A 3 -3.12 -4.89 24.58
C TYR A 3 -3.47 -6.38 24.46
N ASP A 4 -4.45 -6.84 25.19
CA ASP A 4 -4.86 -8.25 25.27
C ASP A 4 -5.42 -8.75 23.92
N ASN A 5 -6.05 -7.87 23.15
CA ASN A 5 -6.57 -8.16 21.81
C ASN A 5 -5.51 -8.08 20.70
N GLY A 6 -4.22 -8.02 21.04
CA GLY A 6 -3.13 -7.97 20.05
C GLY A 6 -2.94 -6.62 19.37
N GLY A 7 -3.61 -5.58 19.83
CA GLY A 7 -3.50 -4.22 19.28
C GLY A 7 -2.25 -3.46 19.73
N TRP A 8 -1.08 -4.13 19.89
CA TRP A 8 0.13 -3.56 20.51
C TRP A 8 0.65 -2.28 19.85
N ARG A 9 0.56 -2.16 18.53
CA ARG A 9 0.94 -0.92 17.84
C ARG A 9 0.03 0.24 18.24
N ASN A 10 -1.27 -0.01 18.37
CA ASN A 10 -2.21 0.99 18.85
C ASN A 10 -1.99 1.27 20.33
N TRP A 11 -1.85 0.25 21.16
CA TRP A 11 -1.54 0.40 22.58
C TRP A 11 -0.33 1.31 22.82
N ARG A 12 0.79 1.12 22.08
CA ARG A 12 1.95 2.02 22.16
C ARG A 12 1.60 3.48 21.85
N LYS A 13 0.67 3.73 20.93
CA LYS A 13 0.22 5.11 20.66
C LYS A 13 -0.54 5.70 21.84
N TYR A 14 -1.38 4.90 22.49
CA TYR A 14 -2.06 5.34 23.71
C TYR A 14 -1.08 5.61 24.85
N CYS A 15 -0.08 4.75 25.07
CA CYS A 15 0.99 5.02 26.02
C CYS A 15 1.74 6.33 25.70
N GLY A 16 2.06 6.55 24.44
CA GLY A 16 2.70 7.80 23.99
C GLY A 16 1.83 9.04 24.24
N LEU A 17 0.51 8.95 24.12
CA LEU A 17 -0.41 10.00 24.49
C LEU A 17 -0.44 10.21 26.01
N ILE A 18 -0.56 9.14 26.79
CA ILE A 18 -0.60 9.20 28.28
C ILE A 18 0.67 9.91 28.79
N ASN A 19 1.85 9.53 28.30
CA ASN A 19 3.10 10.17 28.70
C ASN A 19 3.10 11.69 28.42
N LYS A 20 2.55 12.11 27.26
CA LYS A 20 2.47 13.52 26.90
C LYS A 20 1.44 14.29 27.73
N LEU A 21 0.29 13.67 28.02
CA LEU A 21 -0.72 14.25 28.91
C LEU A 21 -0.18 14.39 30.33
N ASP A 22 0.53 13.38 30.86
CA ASP A 22 1.13 13.44 32.19
C ASP A 22 2.20 14.55 32.29
N ALA A 23 3.05 14.66 31.27
CA ALA A 23 4.04 15.75 31.23
C ALA A 23 3.36 17.14 31.11
N PHE A 24 2.29 17.27 30.32
CA PHE A 24 1.49 18.48 30.23
C PHE A 24 0.86 18.84 31.58
N ARG A 25 0.21 17.87 32.24
CA ARG A 25 -0.38 18.01 33.55
C ARG A 25 0.63 18.49 34.59
N LYS A 26 1.80 17.85 34.67
CA LYS A 26 2.89 18.24 35.57
C LYS A 26 3.38 19.66 35.31
N LYS A 27 3.60 20.02 34.05
CA LYS A 27 4.02 21.39 33.65
C LYS A 27 3.00 22.46 34.03
N ARG A 28 1.71 22.10 34.00
CA ARG A 28 0.59 23.01 34.36
C ARG A 28 0.20 22.95 35.83
N ARG A 29 0.85 22.10 36.65
CA ARG A 29 0.54 21.88 38.06
C ARG A 29 -0.94 21.46 38.27
N MET A 30 -1.48 20.67 37.35
CA MET A 30 -2.83 20.11 37.46
C MET A 30 -2.79 18.82 38.29
N ALA A 31 -3.81 18.59 39.15
CA ALA A 31 -3.89 17.36 39.94
C ALA A 31 -4.09 16.12 39.05
N ASP A 32 -5.05 16.18 38.13
CA ASP A 32 -5.35 15.15 37.16
C ASP A 32 -6.00 15.78 35.93
N ILE A 33 -6.19 14.97 34.85
CA ILE A 33 -6.97 15.33 33.67
C ILE A 33 -8.02 14.27 33.47
N THR A 34 -9.26 14.58 33.78
CA THR A 34 -10.40 13.70 33.61
C THR A 34 -11.07 13.92 32.24
N VAL A 35 -12.00 13.04 31.88
CA VAL A 35 -12.82 13.23 30.66
C VAL A 35 -13.67 14.51 30.77
N ALA A 36 -14.11 14.88 31.98
CA ALA A 36 -14.89 16.10 32.25
C ALA A 36 -14.08 17.38 31.97
N ASP A 37 -12.76 17.33 32.08
CA ASP A 37 -11.84 18.45 31.81
C ASP A 37 -11.56 18.65 30.33
N MET A 38 -11.98 17.74 29.45
CA MET A 38 -11.76 17.80 28.01
C MET A 38 -12.60 18.91 27.39
N THR A 39 -12.04 20.12 27.41
CA THR A 39 -12.63 21.32 26.80
C THR A 39 -11.83 21.78 25.60
N VAL A 40 -12.42 22.65 24.76
CA VAL A 40 -11.71 23.29 23.63
C VAL A 40 -10.47 24.03 24.13
N GLU A 41 -10.57 24.70 25.26
CA GLU A 41 -9.46 25.42 25.88
C GLU A 41 -8.31 24.49 26.27
N LEU A 42 -8.62 23.37 26.95
CA LEU A 42 -7.62 22.37 27.33
C LEU A 42 -6.93 21.81 26.08
N LEU A 43 -7.68 21.44 25.04
CA LEU A 43 -7.13 20.91 23.80
C LEU A 43 -6.20 21.93 23.11
N THR A 44 -6.59 23.21 23.08
CA THR A 44 -5.77 24.29 22.52
C THR A 44 -4.47 24.48 23.31
N ARG A 45 -4.54 24.45 24.64
CA ARG A 45 -3.34 24.51 25.51
C ARG A 45 -2.44 23.30 25.33
N PHE A 46 -3.02 22.12 25.16
CA PHE A 46 -2.28 20.90 24.91
C PHE A 46 -1.62 20.90 23.52
N ASP A 47 -2.30 21.42 22.50
CA ASP A 47 -1.74 21.62 21.16
C ASP A 47 -0.49 22.51 21.20
N ASN A 48 -0.58 23.68 21.85
CA ASN A 48 0.54 24.60 22.04
C ASN A 48 1.71 23.95 22.82
N PHE A 49 1.42 23.00 23.70
CA PHE A 49 2.40 22.24 24.43
C PHE A 49 3.10 21.20 23.52
N LEU A 50 2.34 20.48 22.70
CA LEU A 50 2.87 19.48 21.78
C LEU A 50 3.76 20.07 20.68
N HIS A 51 3.47 21.29 20.21
CA HIS A 51 4.31 22.00 19.24
C HIS A 51 5.69 22.39 19.79
N LYS A 52 5.86 22.37 21.13
CA LYS A 52 7.14 22.61 21.82
C LYS A 52 7.77 21.33 22.36
N TRP A 53 7.18 20.18 22.06
CA TRP A 53 7.67 18.87 22.50
C TRP A 53 8.75 18.37 21.56
N GLU A 54 9.91 18.03 22.11
CA GLU A 54 10.98 17.41 21.33
C GLU A 54 10.64 15.96 20.95
N ASN A 55 11.06 15.58 19.75
CA ASN A 55 10.90 14.23 19.28
C ASN A 55 11.89 13.30 19.98
N GLU A 56 11.39 12.38 20.80
CA GLU A 56 12.22 11.42 21.56
C GLU A 56 13.14 10.55 20.66
N ARG A 57 12.78 10.38 19.39
CA ARG A 57 13.54 9.61 18.40
C ARG A 57 14.57 10.44 17.63
N GLU A 58 14.41 11.74 17.62
CA GLU A 58 15.25 12.69 16.89
C GLU A 58 15.52 13.90 17.80
N PRO A 59 16.48 13.78 18.74
CA PRO A 59 16.79 14.88 19.66
C PRO A 59 17.09 16.18 18.91
N GLY A 60 16.60 17.28 19.43
CA GLY A 60 16.69 18.60 18.80
C GLY A 60 15.65 18.90 17.73
N LYS A 61 14.80 17.95 17.37
CA LYS A 61 13.65 18.18 16.49
C LYS A 61 12.33 18.18 17.26
N LEU A 62 11.43 19.08 16.89
CA LEU A 62 10.07 19.13 17.43
C LEU A 62 9.20 18.04 16.80
N LEU A 63 8.07 17.73 17.44
CA LEU A 63 7.10 16.79 16.88
C LEU A 63 6.57 17.29 15.54
N HIS A 64 6.55 16.38 14.57
CA HIS A 64 5.93 16.66 13.28
C HIS A 64 4.40 16.84 13.42
N PRO A 65 3.74 17.79 12.71
CA PRO A 65 2.29 18.02 12.81
C PRO A 65 1.42 16.78 12.66
N ASN A 66 1.78 15.86 11.77
CA ASN A 66 1.04 14.59 11.62
C ASN A 66 1.17 13.67 12.84
N THR A 67 2.24 13.80 13.62
CA THR A 67 2.39 13.07 14.89
C THR A 67 1.48 13.67 15.96
N ILE A 68 1.32 15.01 15.96
CA ILE A 68 0.39 15.71 16.82
C ILE A 68 -1.06 15.36 16.45
N GLU A 69 -1.39 15.33 15.16
CA GLU A 69 -2.70 14.88 14.67
C GLU A 69 -3.09 13.49 15.20
N VAL A 70 -2.13 12.57 15.24
CA VAL A 70 -2.37 11.22 15.81
C VAL A 70 -2.76 11.30 17.29
N GLN A 71 -2.17 12.22 18.08
CA GLN A 71 -2.55 12.38 19.50
C GLN A 71 -4.00 12.85 19.62
N PHE A 72 -4.40 13.86 18.84
CA PHE A 72 -5.80 14.36 18.87
C PHE A 72 -6.80 13.34 18.32
N ASN A 73 -6.43 12.53 17.33
CA ASN A 73 -7.29 11.44 16.85
C ASN A 73 -7.53 10.38 17.93
N ILE A 74 -6.52 10.08 18.76
CA ILE A 74 -6.68 9.17 19.90
C ILE A 74 -7.56 9.81 20.96
N LEU A 75 -7.32 11.06 21.33
CA LEU A 75 -8.16 11.79 22.29
C LEU A 75 -9.62 11.84 21.84
N ARG A 76 -9.87 12.16 20.57
CA ARG A 76 -11.23 12.13 20.00
C ARG A 76 -11.87 10.76 20.17
N THR A 77 -11.14 9.68 19.88
CA THR A 77 -11.65 8.32 20.05
C THR A 77 -12.02 8.04 21.51
N LEU A 78 -11.21 8.52 22.46
CA LEU A 78 -11.51 8.35 23.90
C LEU A 78 -12.72 9.16 24.33
N VAL A 79 -12.85 10.41 23.89
CA VAL A 79 -14.01 11.27 24.19
C VAL A 79 -15.28 10.68 23.60
N HIS A 80 -15.26 10.27 22.33
CA HIS A 80 -16.42 9.63 21.70
C HIS A 80 -16.81 8.33 22.43
N ARG A 81 -15.83 7.54 22.88
CA ARG A 81 -16.11 6.35 23.69
C ARG A 81 -16.74 6.69 25.04
N ALA A 82 -16.32 7.78 25.68
CA ALA A 82 -16.94 8.24 26.93
C ALA A 82 -18.38 8.70 26.72
N ILE A 83 -18.67 9.33 25.56
CA ILE A 83 -20.06 9.68 25.18
C ILE A 83 -20.90 8.44 24.92
N GLU A 84 -20.39 7.45 24.16
CA GLU A 84 -21.07 6.19 23.88
C GLU A 84 -21.49 5.43 25.16
N VAL A 85 -20.69 5.51 26.23
CA VAL A 85 -20.97 4.85 27.53
C VAL A 85 -21.58 5.81 28.53
N ALA A 86 -22.10 6.96 28.11
CA ALA A 86 -22.79 7.97 28.92
C ALA A 86 -21.97 8.55 30.12
N ILE A 87 -20.62 8.52 30.04
CA ILE A 87 -19.74 9.22 31.01
C ILE A 87 -19.68 10.72 30.68
N MET A 88 -19.90 11.10 29.42
CA MET A 88 -19.91 12.49 28.95
C MET A 88 -21.11 12.73 28.05
N GLU A 89 -21.73 13.89 28.17
CA GLU A 89 -22.82 14.31 27.29
C GLU A 89 -22.28 14.68 25.89
N ALA A 90 -23.00 14.30 24.82
CA ALA A 90 -22.62 14.60 23.46
C ALA A 90 -22.51 16.12 23.16
N SER A 91 -23.33 16.95 23.83
CA SER A 91 -23.29 18.41 23.76
C SER A 91 -21.97 19.03 24.25
N ARG A 92 -21.23 18.31 25.09
CA ARG A 92 -19.95 18.71 25.66
C ARG A 92 -18.74 18.23 24.87
N ASP A 93 -18.92 17.55 23.70
CA ASP A 93 -17.82 17.10 22.86
C ASP A 93 -16.98 18.28 22.34
N PRO A 94 -15.74 18.46 22.81
CA PRO A 94 -14.89 19.56 22.37
C PRO A 94 -14.49 19.45 20.91
N PHE A 95 -14.54 18.24 20.32
CA PHE A 95 -14.18 18.00 18.93
C PHE A 95 -15.26 18.42 17.93
N LEU A 96 -16.43 18.86 18.39
CA LEU A 96 -17.40 19.57 17.56
C LEU A 96 -16.79 20.90 17.06
N VAL A 97 -16.03 21.58 17.92
CA VAL A 97 -15.40 22.89 17.66
C VAL A 97 -13.91 22.74 17.37
N PHE A 98 -13.16 22.06 18.24
CA PHE A 98 -11.72 21.87 18.08
C PHE A 98 -11.41 20.98 16.87
N LYS A 99 -10.66 21.53 15.91
CA LYS A 99 -10.22 20.82 14.71
C LYS A 99 -8.71 20.88 14.62
N TYR A 100 -8.05 19.74 14.62
CA TYR A 100 -6.63 19.65 14.28
C TYR A 100 -6.48 18.97 12.92
N LYS A 101 -5.61 19.51 12.08
CA LYS A 101 -5.32 18.97 10.76
C LYS A 101 -3.81 18.96 10.56
N GLY A 102 -3.27 17.80 10.31
CA GLY A 102 -1.88 17.63 9.93
C GLY A 102 -1.56 18.22 8.55
N VAL A 103 -0.31 18.16 8.18
CA VAL A 103 0.17 18.64 6.88
C VAL A 103 0.18 17.51 5.85
N LYS A 104 -0.08 17.84 4.60
CA LYS A 104 0.09 16.88 3.49
C LYS A 104 1.58 16.55 3.36
N THR A 105 1.92 15.28 3.36
CA THR A 105 3.28 14.81 3.09
C THR A 105 3.30 14.13 1.73
N VAL A 106 4.29 14.50 0.92
CA VAL A 106 4.61 13.75 -0.30
C VAL A 106 5.24 12.42 0.14
N LYS A 107 4.77 11.34 -0.46
CA LYS A 107 5.35 10.01 -0.23
C LYS A 107 6.46 9.77 -1.24
N GLU A 108 7.65 9.50 -0.73
CA GLU A 108 8.77 9.14 -1.57
C GLU A 108 8.46 7.83 -2.32
N LYS A 109 8.87 7.80 -3.55
CA LYS A 109 8.73 6.68 -4.48
C LYS A 109 9.94 6.66 -5.40
N LEU A 110 10.33 5.48 -5.84
CA LEU A 110 11.37 5.32 -6.84
C LEU A 110 10.71 5.40 -8.23
N ASP A 111 11.43 5.97 -9.16
CA ASP A 111 11.14 5.85 -10.59
C ASP A 111 11.76 4.58 -11.18
N GLY A 112 11.54 4.36 -12.50
CA GLY A 112 12.05 3.18 -13.19
C GLY A 112 13.57 3.07 -13.13
N SER A 113 14.30 4.18 -13.32
CA SER A 113 15.76 4.20 -13.35
C SER A 113 16.38 3.93 -11.97
N GLU A 114 15.80 4.49 -10.93
CA GLU A 114 16.19 4.21 -9.53
C GLU A 114 15.95 2.75 -9.17
N MET A 115 14.84 2.19 -9.66
CA MET A 115 14.50 0.78 -9.45
C MET A 115 15.48 -0.14 -10.16
N GLU A 116 15.86 0.17 -11.40
CA GLU A 116 16.87 -0.56 -12.16
C GLU A 116 18.24 -0.54 -11.49
N ARG A 117 18.64 0.58 -10.88
CA ARG A 117 19.90 0.64 -10.11
C ARG A 117 19.89 -0.33 -8.91
N ILE A 118 18.75 -0.52 -8.26
CA ILE A 118 18.64 -1.52 -7.19
C ILE A 118 18.65 -2.93 -7.77
N ILE A 119 17.94 -3.18 -8.87
CA ILE A 119 17.89 -4.50 -9.52
C ILE A 119 19.30 -4.94 -9.91
N ASN A 120 20.04 -4.06 -10.56
CA ASN A 120 21.38 -4.34 -11.10
C ASN A 120 22.51 -4.18 -10.07
N LEU A 121 22.21 -3.79 -8.83
CA LEU A 121 23.22 -3.63 -7.79
C LEU A 121 23.85 -4.99 -7.46
N GLU A 122 25.13 -5.13 -7.75
CA GLU A 122 25.91 -6.31 -7.38
C GLU A 122 26.22 -6.29 -5.88
N LEU A 123 25.93 -7.37 -5.20
CA LEU A 123 26.20 -7.60 -3.79
C LEU A 123 26.71 -9.01 -3.61
N GLU A 124 27.54 -9.21 -2.59
CA GLU A 124 28.00 -10.55 -2.21
C GLU A 124 26.81 -11.44 -1.92
N GLU A 125 26.72 -12.55 -2.65
CA GLU A 125 25.65 -13.52 -2.52
C GLU A 125 25.55 -14.08 -1.11
N ASP A 126 24.37 -14.39 -0.64
CA ASP A 126 24.07 -14.87 0.72
C ASP A 126 24.48 -13.91 1.85
N SER A 127 25.00 -12.73 1.54
CA SER A 127 25.19 -11.69 2.55
C SER A 127 23.83 -11.14 3.02
N LEU A 128 23.78 -10.68 4.26
CA LEU A 128 22.53 -10.11 4.82
C LEU A 128 22.00 -8.91 4.01
N ILE A 129 22.89 -8.11 3.41
CA ILE A 129 22.47 -7.00 2.53
C ILE A 129 21.87 -7.52 1.22
N TRP A 130 22.42 -8.58 0.66
CA TRP A 130 21.89 -9.25 -0.53
C TRP A 130 20.49 -9.82 -0.26
N HIS A 131 20.30 -10.50 0.86
CA HIS A 131 18.97 -10.98 1.27
C HIS A 131 17.99 -9.82 1.42
N CYS A 132 18.39 -8.71 2.05
CA CYS A 132 17.51 -7.54 2.21
C CYS A 132 17.14 -6.89 0.87
N LYS A 133 18.03 -6.90 -0.14
CA LYS A 133 17.74 -6.52 -1.51
C LYS A 133 16.67 -7.44 -2.10
N ASN A 134 16.82 -8.76 -1.96
CA ASN A 134 15.86 -9.73 -2.48
C ASN A 134 14.47 -9.60 -1.83
N TYR A 135 14.40 -9.34 -0.52
CA TYR A 135 13.11 -9.08 0.15
C TYR A 135 12.41 -7.83 -0.38
N PHE A 136 13.17 -6.78 -0.66
CA PHE A 136 12.64 -5.55 -1.24
C PHE A 136 12.15 -5.77 -2.68
N LEU A 137 12.96 -6.45 -3.51
CA LEU A 137 12.62 -6.77 -4.90
C LEU A 137 11.44 -7.74 -4.97
N PHE A 138 11.40 -8.77 -4.14
CA PHE A 138 10.25 -9.66 -4.05
C PHE A 138 8.98 -8.91 -3.67
N SER A 139 9.08 -7.99 -2.69
CA SER A 139 7.95 -7.14 -2.36
C SER A 139 7.48 -6.33 -3.56
N TYR A 140 8.39 -5.75 -4.33
CA TYR A 140 8.07 -4.96 -5.52
C TYR A 140 7.42 -5.81 -6.61
N TYR A 141 7.99 -6.97 -6.96
CA TYR A 141 7.47 -7.88 -7.98
C TYR A 141 6.13 -8.53 -7.57
N CYS A 142 5.87 -8.65 -6.28
CA CYS A 142 4.56 -9.06 -5.75
C CYS A 142 3.63 -7.87 -5.48
N ALA A 143 3.72 -6.81 -6.32
CA ALA A 143 2.86 -5.63 -6.26
C ALA A 143 2.86 -4.96 -4.87
N GLY A 144 4.02 -4.84 -4.26
CA GLY A 144 4.20 -4.15 -2.98
C GLY A 144 3.55 -4.87 -1.80
N ILE A 145 3.82 -6.16 -1.64
CA ILE A 145 3.42 -6.90 -0.44
C ILE A 145 3.96 -6.20 0.81
N ARG A 146 3.17 -6.11 1.88
CA ARG A 146 3.63 -5.45 3.10
C ARG A 146 4.72 -6.26 3.79
N ALA A 147 5.69 -5.58 4.38
CA ALA A 147 6.80 -6.22 5.09
C ALA A 147 6.34 -7.28 6.11
N ALA A 148 5.29 -6.98 6.90
CA ALA A 148 4.79 -7.94 7.88
C ALA A 148 4.14 -9.17 7.24
N ASP A 149 3.53 -9.03 6.07
CA ASP A 149 2.95 -10.14 5.32
C ASP A 149 4.09 -10.96 4.68
N LEU A 150 5.06 -10.30 4.02
CA LEU A 150 6.24 -10.95 3.42
C LEU A 150 7.04 -11.77 4.43
N ILE A 151 7.32 -11.20 5.61
CA ILE A 151 8.09 -11.88 6.67
C ILE A 151 7.42 -13.19 7.12
N GLN A 152 6.10 -13.28 6.98
CA GLN A 152 5.31 -14.43 7.43
C GLN A 152 4.88 -15.35 6.30
N LEU A 153 5.31 -15.11 5.05
CA LEU A 153 4.98 -16.00 3.93
C LEU A 153 5.55 -17.40 4.16
N ARG A 154 4.76 -18.38 3.79
CA ARG A 154 5.12 -19.81 3.86
C ARG A 154 5.08 -20.42 2.47
N TRP A 155 5.77 -21.52 2.28
CA TRP A 155 5.78 -22.22 1.00
C TRP A 155 4.38 -22.67 0.57
N GLY A 156 3.51 -23.00 1.51
CA GLY A 156 2.09 -23.27 1.22
C GLY A 156 1.29 -22.10 0.64
N ASN A 157 1.84 -20.87 0.68
CA ASN A 157 1.25 -19.74 -0.01
C ASN A 157 1.57 -19.68 -1.51
N VAL A 158 2.56 -20.48 -1.97
CA VAL A 158 2.94 -20.58 -3.38
C VAL A 158 2.26 -21.79 -3.99
N ALA A 159 1.25 -21.56 -4.83
CA ALA A 159 0.56 -22.63 -5.53
C ALA A 159 1.39 -23.16 -6.71
N GLY A 160 1.27 -24.44 -7.02
CA GLY A 160 1.92 -25.06 -8.19
C GLY A 160 1.53 -24.42 -9.53
N SER A 161 0.46 -23.64 -9.57
CA SER A 161 0.03 -22.81 -10.72
C SER A 161 0.86 -21.54 -10.93
N GLY A 162 1.94 -21.30 -10.16
CA GLY A 162 2.75 -20.10 -10.22
C GLY A 162 2.06 -18.86 -9.61
N ARG A 163 1.18 -19.05 -8.65
CA ARG A 163 0.46 -17.99 -7.98
C ARG A 163 0.80 -17.91 -6.49
N LEU A 164 0.84 -16.68 -5.97
CA LEU A 164 1.00 -16.40 -4.55
C LEU A 164 -0.37 -16.08 -3.94
N HIS A 165 -0.84 -16.96 -3.07
CA HIS A 165 -2.10 -16.80 -2.35
C HIS A 165 -1.88 -16.63 -0.86
N TYR A 166 -2.36 -15.51 -0.28
CA TYR A 166 -2.23 -15.23 1.16
C TYR A 166 -3.27 -14.23 1.66
N GLN A 167 -3.58 -14.31 2.94
CA GLN A 167 -4.43 -13.34 3.61
C GLN A 167 -3.61 -12.19 4.19
N MET A 168 -3.98 -10.95 3.87
CA MET A 168 -3.30 -9.75 4.38
C MET A 168 -3.57 -9.56 5.88
N GLY A 169 -2.53 -9.48 6.70
CA GLY A 169 -2.66 -9.31 8.15
C GLY A 169 -3.29 -7.99 8.61
N LYS A 170 -3.35 -6.96 7.76
CA LYS A 170 -3.91 -5.65 8.15
C LYS A 170 -5.44 -5.56 8.06
N ASN A 171 -6.05 -6.20 7.09
CA ASN A 171 -7.48 -6.06 6.76
C ASN A 171 -8.14 -7.38 6.41
N HIS A 172 -7.45 -8.50 6.60
CA HIS A 172 -7.88 -9.88 6.39
C HIS A 172 -8.43 -10.17 4.97
N LYS A 173 -8.08 -9.33 3.99
CA LYS A 173 -8.44 -9.58 2.59
C LYS A 173 -7.50 -10.60 1.98
N GLU A 174 -8.06 -11.51 1.21
CA GLU A 174 -7.28 -12.45 0.40
C GLU A 174 -6.56 -11.72 -0.74
N ARG A 175 -5.36 -12.18 -1.01
CA ARG A 175 -4.54 -11.77 -2.16
C ARG A 175 -4.19 -13.01 -2.97
N ASP A 176 -4.42 -12.92 -4.26
CA ASP A 176 -4.05 -13.93 -5.23
C ASP A 176 -3.34 -13.23 -6.40
N LEU A 177 -2.04 -13.47 -6.53
CA LEU A 177 -1.15 -12.80 -7.47
C LEU A 177 -0.43 -13.81 -8.34
N LEU A 178 -0.39 -13.54 -9.65
CA LEU A 178 0.54 -14.25 -10.52
C LEU A 178 1.98 -13.85 -10.15
N LEU A 179 2.84 -14.83 -9.95
CA LEU A 179 4.26 -14.61 -9.75
C LEU A 179 4.93 -14.37 -11.10
N VAL A 180 5.53 -13.21 -11.26
CA VAL A 180 6.38 -12.88 -12.42
C VAL A 180 7.71 -13.63 -12.31
N GLU A 181 8.41 -13.88 -13.43
CA GLU A 181 9.64 -14.66 -13.46
C GLU A 181 10.69 -14.17 -12.47
N GLN A 182 10.87 -12.86 -12.34
CA GLN A 182 11.81 -12.26 -11.39
C GLN A 182 11.48 -12.60 -9.92
N ALA A 183 10.20 -12.74 -9.58
CA ALA A 183 9.79 -13.18 -8.23
C ALA A 183 10.06 -14.68 -8.04
N VAL A 184 9.85 -15.49 -9.10
CA VAL A 184 10.13 -16.93 -9.09
C VAL A 184 11.62 -17.19 -8.95
N GLU A 185 12.49 -16.43 -9.62
CA GLU A 185 13.95 -16.52 -9.49
C GLU A 185 14.40 -16.27 -8.05
N ILE A 186 13.85 -15.25 -7.40
CA ILE A 186 14.13 -15.01 -5.98
C ILE A 186 13.67 -16.22 -5.12
N LEU A 187 12.50 -16.78 -5.38
CA LEU A 187 12.01 -17.93 -4.63
C LEU A 187 12.90 -19.17 -4.83
N ARG A 188 13.40 -19.42 -6.04
CA ARG A 188 14.30 -20.57 -6.34
C ARG A 188 15.52 -20.57 -5.44
N HIS A 189 16.06 -19.39 -5.12
CA HIS A 189 17.22 -19.27 -4.24
C HIS A 189 16.94 -19.74 -2.79
N TYR A 190 15.71 -19.57 -2.31
CA TYR A 190 15.30 -19.99 -0.97
C TYR A 190 14.68 -21.40 -0.91
N HIS A 191 14.47 -22.05 -2.05
CA HIS A 191 13.86 -23.37 -2.11
C HIS A 191 14.92 -24.45 -1.89
N CYS A 192 14.60 -25.44 -1.05
CA CYS A 192 15.37 -26.66 -0.89
C CYS A 192 14.44 -27.89 -1.00
N GLU A 193 15.01 -29.06 -1.27
CA GLU A 193 14.24 -30.30 -1.54
C GLU A 193 13.34 -30.73 -0.39
N ASP A 194 13.77 -30.50 0.85
CA ASP A 194 13.08 -30.93 2.07
C ASP A 194 12.10 -29.89 2.65
N VAL A 195 11.83 -28.79 1.92
CA VAL A 195 10.99 -27.71 2.41
C VAL A 195 9.53 -28.16 2.55
N LYS A 196 8.91 -27.84 3.68
CA LYS A 196 7.50 -28.13 3.97
C LYS A 196 6.62 -26.93 3.59
N ALA A 197 5.37 -27.19 3.22
CA ALA A 197 4.39 -26.13 2.96
C ALA A 197 4.20 -25.18 4.16
N THR A 198 4.45 -25.66 5.39
CA THR A 198 4.36 -24.88 6.62
C THR A 198 5.60 -24.04 6.91
N ASP A 199 6.72 -24.24 6.22
CA ASP A 199 7.95 -23.51 6.47
C ASP A 199 7.89 -22.08 5.90
N TYR A 200 8.56 -21.16 6.58
CA TYR A 200 8.69 -19.78 6.09
C TYR A 200 9.55 -19.76 4.83
N ILE A 201 9.13 -18.97 3.83
CA ILE A 201 9.88 -18.81 2.57
C ILE A 201 11.24 -18.17 2.84
N PHE A 202 11.22 -17.06 3.60
CA PHE A 202 12.42 -16.30 3.90
C PHE A 202 12.92 -16.62 5.31
N PRO A 203 14.24 -16.80 5.53
CA PRO A 203 14.81 -17.15 6.82
C PRO A 203 14.81 -15.96 7.80
N LEU A 204 13.69 -15.27 7.88
CA LEU A 204 13.46 -14.11 8.76
C LEU A 204 12.87 -14.54 10.11
N LEU A 205 12.01 -15.55 10.10
CA LEU A 205 11.46 -16.19 11.30
C LEU A 205 11.97 -17.64 11.37
N SER A 206 12.08 -18.18 12.57
CA SER A 206 12.48 -19.59 12.75
C SER A 206 11.26 -20.52 12.59
N ASN A 207 11.43 -21.60 11.85
CA ASN A 207 10.45 -22.67 11.76
C ASN A 207 10.31 -23.45 13.08
N ASP A 208 11.32 -23.38 13.95
CA ASP A 208 11.33 -24.01 15.29
C ASP A 208 10.71 -23.10 16.36
N ALA A 209 10.31 -21.89 16.02
CA ALA A 209 9.67 -21.02 16.99
C ALA A 209 8.29 -21.57 17.38
N GLU A 210 7.95 -21.53 18.66
CA GLU A 210 6.67 -22.01 19.20
C GLU A 210 5.45 -21.47 18.42
N TYR A 211 5.52 -20.22 17.93
CA TYR A 211 4.44 -19.64 17.12
C TYR A 211 4.42 -20.15 15.66
N ALA A 212 5.42 -20.90 15.22
CA ALA A 212 5.47 -21.40 13.84
C ALA A 212 4.42 -22.48 13.56
N GLU A 213 3.91 -23.16 14.58
CA GLU A 213 2.82 -24.13 14.46
C GLU A 213 1.49 -23.48 14.05
N TYR A 214 1.32 -22.18 14.28
CA TYR A 214 0.11 -21.41 13.96
C TYR A 214 0.17 -20.87 12.54
N VAL A 215 -0.31 -21.67 11.59
CA VAL A 215 -0.14 -21.39 10.15
C VAL A 215 -1.21 -20.44 9.63
N THR A 216 -2.48 -20.75 9.88
CA THR A 216 -3.62 -19.96 9.38
C THR A 216 -3.95 -18.78 10.28
N GLN A 217 -4.74 -17.83 9.77
CA GLN A 217 -5.23 -16.73 10.60
C GLN A 217 -6.09 -17.24 11.75
N ALA A 218 -6.92 -18.24 11.52
CA ALA A 218 -7.74 -18.89 12.56
C ALA A 218 -6.89 -19.53 13.66
N ASP A 219 -5.72 -20.10 13.30
CA ASP A 219 -4.76 -20.59 14.30
C ASP A 219 -4.17 -19.41 15.10
N LYS A 220 -3.72 -18.37 14.42
CA LYS A 220 -3.16 -17.16 15.06
C LYS A 220 -4.16 -16.49 16.01
N ASP A 221 -5.45 -16.53 15.71
CA ASP A 221 -6.49 -15.97 16.58
C ASP A 221 -6.65 -16.77 17.87
N ARG A 222 -6.32 -18.07 17.87
CA ARG A 222 -6.29 -18.97 19.04
C ARG A 222 -4.97 -18.93 19.81
N MET A 223 -3.97 -18.24 19.30
CA MET A 223 -2.65 -18.11 19.94
C MET A 223 -2.77 -17.36 21.27
N LYS A 224 -2.07 -17.84 22.30
CA LYS A 224 -1.97 -17.13 23.59
C LYS A 224 -1.43 -15.71 23.41
N PRO A 225 -1.91 -14.72 24.17
CA PRO A 225 -1.49 -13.33 24.02
C PRO A 225 0.03 -13.12 24.08
N GLU A 226 0.72 -13.81 24.98
CA GLU A 226 2.18 -13.71 25.17
C GLU A 226 2.93 -14.19 23.92
N LEU A 227 2.53 -15.33 23.39
CA LEU A 227 3.12 -15.92 22.19
C LEU A 227 2.86 -15.08 20.96
N ARG A 228 1.63 -14.57 20.81
CA ARG A 228 1.26 -13.62 19.75
C ARG A 228 2.09 -12.34 19.85
N HIS A 229 2.34 -11.85 21.07
CA HIS A 229 3.19 -10.67 21.29
C HIS A 229 4.65 -10.94 20.90
N LYS A 230 5.19 -12.10 21.26
CA LYS A 230 6.54 -12.54 20.83
C LYS A 230 6.65 -12.56 19.31
N MET A 231 5.71 -13.19 18.61
CA MET A 231 5.66 -13.18 17.14
C MET A 231 5.62 -11.76 16.56
N TYR A 232 4.80 -10.87 17.13
CA TYR A 232 4.74 -9.46 16.73
C TYR A 232 6.09 -8.75 16.93
N GLN A 233 6.79 -9.01 18.04
CA GLN A 233 8.11 -8.43 18.32
C GLN A 233 9.14 -8.91 17.30
N ASP A 234 9.16 -10.21 16.99
CA ASP A 234 10.08 -10.80 16.01
C ASP A 234 9.84 -10.22 14.62
N VAL A 235 8.60 -10.18 14.14
CA VAL A 235 8.23 -9.54 12.87
C VAL A 235 8.63 -8.06 12.83
N SER A 236 8.42 -7.34 13.92
CA SER A 236 8.79 -5.91 14.02
C SER A 236 10.31 -5.71 13.99
N SER A 237 11.05 -6.58 14.68
CA SER A 237 12.53 -6.58 14.70
C SER A 237 13.11 -6.87 13.33
N LYS A 238 12.59 -7.89 12.63
CA LYS A 238 13.03 -8.24 11.28
C LYS A 238 12.73 -7.13 10.27
N ASN A 239 11.56 -6.50 10.36
CA ASN A 239 11.25 -5.34 9.53
C ASN A 239 12.20 -4.15 9.80
N ALA A 240 12.58 -3.91 11.05
CA ALA A 240 13.56 -2.88 11.40
C ALA A 240 14.96 -3.22 10.84
N LEU A 241 15.37 -4.49 10.93
CA LEU A 241 16.62 -4.99 10.34
C LEU A 241 16.66 -4.76 8.83
N ILE A 242 15.62 -5.20 8.11
CA ILE A 242 15.53 -5.00 6.65
C ILE A 242 15.65 -3.51 6.32
N ASN A 243 14.88 -2.65 6.98
CA ASN A 243 14.93 -1.20 6.72
C ASN A 243 16.29 -0.57 7.04
N LYS A 244 17.04 -1.11 8.01
CA LYS A 244 18.43 -0.69 8.28
C LYS A 244 19.34 -0.98 7.08
N TYR A 245 19.22 -2.17 6.48
CA TYR A 245 20.02 -2.56 5.32
C TYR A 245 19.55 -1.88 4.03
N LEU A 246 18.26 -1.59 3.88
CA LEU A 246 17.74 -0.83 2.75
C LEU A 246 18.34 0.58 2.67
N LYS A 247 18.69 1.22 3.79
CA LYS A 247 19.44 2.48 3.77
C LYS A 247 20.82 2.31 3.15
N LYS A 248 21.54 1.23 3.50
CA LYS A 248 22.85 0.91 2.90
C LYS A 248 22.74 0.55 1.41
N ILE A 249 21.64 -0.09 1.01
CA ILE A 249 21.35 -0.38 -0.40
C ILE A 249 21.11 0.91 -1.16
N ALA A 250 20.36 1.87 -0.60
CA ALA A 250 20.15 3.18 -1.20
C ALA A 250 21.49 3.93 -1.42
N GLU A 251 22.36 3.92 -0.42
CA GLU A 251 23.70 4.52 -0.49
C GLU A 251 24.53 3.88 -1.61
N LYS A 252 24.58 2.53 -1.68
CA LYS A 252 25.33 1.79 -2.71
C LYS A 252 24.73 1.95 -4.13
N ALA A 253 23.42 2.12 -4.23
CA ALA A 253 22.72 2.35 -5.49
C ALA A 253 22.65 3.85 -5.87
N GLU A 254 23.30 4.72 -5.11
CA GLU A 254 23.31 6.19 -5.31
C GLU A 254 21.91 6.80 -5.37
N ILE A 255 21.01 6.32 -4.48
CA ILE A 255 19.65 6.80 -4.36
C ILE A 255 19.57 7.74 -3.16
N ALA A 256 19.29 9.02 -3.39
CA ALA A 256 19.18 10.03 -2.35
C ALA A 256 17.88 9.89 -1.51
N LYS A 257 16.87 9.21 -2.04
CA LYS A 257 15.59 9.01 -1.35
C LYS A 257 15.72 8.00 -0.21
N PRO A 258 15.02 8.19 0.93
CA PRO A 258 15.05 7.24 2.04
C PRO A 258 14.38 5.92 1.65
N LEU A 259 15.13 4.85 1.50
CA LEU A 259 14.61 3.54 1.12
C LEU A 259 14.06 2.79 2.34
N SER A 260 12.90 2.19 2.17
CA SER A 260 12.25 1.31 3.16
C SER A 260 11.35 0.30 2.46
N MET A 261 10.98 -0.78 3.15
CA MET A 261 10.05 -1.79 2.60
C MET A 261 8.75 -1.20 2.08
N HIS A 262 8.29 -0.07 2.61
CA HIS A 262 7.06 0.57 2.17
C HIS A 262 7.22 1.30 0.82
N ILE A 263 8.42 1.71 0.50
CA ILE A 263 8.76 2.34 -0.78
C ILE A 263 8.56 1.38 -1.95
N SER A 264 8.83 0.07 -1.80
CA SER A 264 8.56 -0.91 -2.86
C SER A 264 7.12 -0.83 -3.36
N ARG A 265 6.18 -0.65 -2.42
CA ARG A 265 4.76 -0.54 -2.72
C ARG A 265 4.39 0.80 -3.37
N HIS A 266 4.99 1.91 -2.94
CA HIS A 266 4.78 3.22 -3.56
C HIS A 266 5.36 3.23 -4.97
N SER A 267 6.56 2.68 -5.15
CA SER A 267 7.24 2.59 -6.44
C SER A 267 6.48 1.70 -7.43
N PHE A 268 5.97 0.54 -6.98
CA PHE A 268 5.12 -0.30 -7.82
C PHE A 268 3.90 0.47 -8.32
N ALA A 269 3.18 1.15 -7.44
CA ALA A 269 1.98 1.91 -7.83
C ALA A 269 2.31 3.03 -8.83
N HIS A 270 3.45 3.69 -8.65
CA HIS A 270 3.90 4.77 -9.52
C HIS A 270 4.32 4.24 -10.90
N ILE A 271 5.21 3.25 -10.94
CA ILE A 271 5.71 2.66 -12.19
C ILE A 271 4.56 2.00 -12.97
N ALA A 272 3.62 1.32 -12.29
CA ALA A 272 2.44 0.78 -12.94
C ALA A 272 1.56 1.88 -13.56
N GLN A 273 1.42 3.03 -12.90
CA GLN A 273 0.72 4.18 -13.46
C GLN A 273 1.45 4.78 -14.66
N GLU A 274 2.77 4.92 -14.60
CA GLU A 274 3.58 5.39 -15.73
C GLU A 274 3.49 4.44 -16.93
N ALA A 275 3.39 3.13 -16.65
CA ALA A 275 3.13 2.10 -17.68
C ALA A 275 1.67 2.10 -18.20
N GLY A 276 0.82 3.02 -17.76
CA GLY A 276 -0.55 3.17 -18.26
C GLY A 276 -1.60 2.31 -17.57
N ALA A 277 -1.26 1.64 -16.45
CA ALA A 277 -2.24 0.85 -15.71
C ALA A 277 -3.33 1.74 -15.10
N GLU A 278 -4.59 1.30 -15.20
CA GLU A 278 -5.71 2.01 -14.61
C GLU A 278 -5.65 2.04 -13.09
N SER A 279 -6.07 3.18 -12.49
CA SER A 279 -6.12 3.36 -11.03
C SER A 279 -6.96 2.30 -10.32
N SER A 280 -8.02 1.82 -10.97
CA SER A 280 -8.88 0.74 -10.49
C SER A 280 -8.14 -0.60 -10.41
N ALA A 281 -7.35 -0.93 -11.43
CA ALA A 281 -6.53 -2.13 -11.47
C ALA A 281 -5.42 -2.06 -10.40
N ILE A 282 -4.71 -0.92 -10.29
CA ILE A 282 -3.70 -0.69 -9.25
C ILE A 282 -4.32 -0.82 -7.86
N LYS A 283 -5.50 -0.23 -7.63
CA LYS A 283 -6.24 -0.35 -6.35
C LYS A 283 -6.52 -1.82 -6.01
N ASN A 284 -7.03 -2.59 -6.96
CA ASN A 284 -7.36 -4.00 -6.76
C ASN A 284 -6.11 -4.83 -6.47
N ILE A 285 -5.07 -4.67 -7.28
CA ILE A 285 -3.77 -5.34 -7.08
C ILE A 285 -3.16 -4.99 -5.72
N LEU A 286 -3.25 -3.74 -5.27
CA LEU A 286 -2.76 -3.32 -3.96
C LEU A 286 -3.68 -3.74 -2.80
N GLY A 287 -4.90 -4.18 -3.06
CA GLY A 287 -5.90 -4.53 -2.04
C GLY A 287 -6.35 -3.33 -1.19
N HIS A 288 -6.43 -2.14 -1.80
CA HIS A 288 -6.96 -0.96 -1.12
C HIS A 288 -8.48 -0.99 -1.08
N SER A 289 -9.07 -0.65 0.07
CA SER A 289 -10.52 -0.56 0.22
C SER A 289 -11.09 0.73 -0.40
N ASN A 290 -10.29 1.79 -0.53
CA ASN A 290 -10.70 3.09 -1.06
C ASN A 290 -9.74 3.55 -2.17
N LEU A 291 -10.28 4.07 -3.28
CA LEU A 291 -9.53 4.62 -4.41
C LEU A 291 -8.65 5.82 -3.97
N ALA A 292 -9.15 6.68 -3.10
CA ALA A 292 -8.39 7.79 -2.53
C ALA A 292 -7.08 7.36 -1.83
N THR A 293 -7.01 6.12 -1.35
CA THR A 293 -5.76 5.57 -0.82
C THR A 293 -4.76 5.30 -1.94
N THR A 294 -5.21 4.81 -3.08
CA THR A 294 -4.35 4.57 -4.27
C THR A 294 -3.89 5.89 -4.87
N GLU A 295 -4.77 6.86 -5.01
CA GLU A 295 -4.44 8.20 -5.52
C GLU A 295 -3.37 8.93 -4.70
N ARG A 296 -3.34 8.72 -3.38
CA ARG A 296 -2.25 9.25 -2.52
C ARG A 296 -0.87 8.67 -2.84
N TYR A 297 -0.80 7.48 -3.43
CA TYR A 297 0.45 6.87 -3.88
C TYR A 297 0.88 7.39 -5.26
N MET A 298 -0.09 7.73 -6.09
CA MET A 298 0.15 8.15 -7.46
C MET A 298 0.56 9.64 -7.58
N GLY A 299 0.20 10.46 -6.59
CA GLY A 299 0.48 11.91 -6.61
C GLY A 299 -0.63 12.72 -7.25
N SER A 300 -0.43 14.05 -7.38
CA SER A 300 -1.34 14.94 -8.11
C SER A 300 -1.36 14.60 -9.60
N PHE A 301 -2.53 14.76 -10.24
CA PHE A 301 -2.74 14.55 -11.66
C PHE A 301 -1.60 15.14 -12.50
N ASP A 302 -0.97 14.29 -13.29
CA ASP A 302 0.05 14.71 -14.25
C ASP A 302 -0.67 15.37 -15.43
N THR A 303 -0.52 16.68 -15.57
CA THR A 303 -1.18 17.49 -16.60
C THR A 303 -0.95 16.92 -18.01
N PRO A 304 0.28 16.46 -18.38
CA PRO A 304 0.53 15.85 -19.68
C PRO A 304 -0.32 14.59 -19.97
N LYS A 305 -0.53 13.71 -18.96
CA LYS A 305 -1.36 12.50 -19.14
C LYS A 305 -2.86 12.83 -19.24
N THR A 306 -3.30 13.90 -18.58
CA THR A 306 -4.68 14.38 -18.73
C THR A 306 -4.91 14.90 -20.15
N ASP A 307 -3.94 15.61 -20.73
CA ASP A 307 -3.99 16.13 -22.08
C ASP A 307 -3.94 15.01 -23.12
N GLU A 308 -3.10 14.00 -22.89
CA GLU A 308 -3.05 12.80 -23.74
C GLU A 308 -4.35 11.99 -23.70
N THR A 309 -4.95 11.84 -22.52
CA THR A 309 -6.25 11.19 -22.36
C THR A 309 -7.34 11.96 -23.11
N LEU A 310 -7.35 13.29 -23.02
CA LEU A 310 -8.28 14.14 -23.78
C LEU A 310 -8.06 13.96 -25.30
N ARG A 311 -6.82 14.00 -25.78
CA ARG A 311 -6.51 13.75 -27.19
C ARG A 311 -7.00 12.36 -27.64
N ASN A 312 -6.73 11.32 -26.85
CA ASN A 312 -7.13 9.96 -27.19
C ASN A 312 -8.64 9.75 -27.18
N VAL A 313 -9.38 10.39 -26.25
CA VAL A 313 -10.84 10.34 -26.22
C VAL A 313 -11.45 11.01 -27.48
N PHE A 314 -10.88 12.12 -27.92
CA PHE A 314 -11.40 12.84 -29.10
C PHE A 314 -10.82 12.30 -30.41
N ALA A 315 -9.61 11.75 -30.43
CA ALA A 315 -9.05 11.07 -31.60
C ALA A 315 -9.85 9.80 -31.96
N LYS A 316 -10.33 9.02 -30.99
CA LYS A 316 -11.20 7.87 -31.23
C LYS A 316 -12.57 8.25 -31.84
N LYS A 317 -13.07 9.46 -31.61
CA LYS A 317 -14.29 9.95 -32.25
C LYS A 317 -14.07 10.38 -33.71
N GLN A 318 -12.86 10.87 -34.04
CA GLN A 318 -12.53 11.20 -35.43
C GLN A 318 -12.21 9.96 -36.27
N SER A 319 -11.56 8.95 -35.70
CA SER A 319 -11.28 7.70 -36.41
C SER A 319 -12.52 6.82 -36.63
N SER A 320 -13.56 6.93 -35.80
CA SER A 320 -14.84 6.20 -36.03
C SER A 320 -15.72 6.84 -37.09
N SER A 321 -15.59 8.13 -37.38
CA SER A 321 -16.30 8.79 -38.50
C SER A 321 -15.53 8.64 -39.82
N THR A 322 -14.20 8.73 -39.84
CA THR A 322 -13.38 8.55 -41.06
C THR A 322 -13.30 7.10 -41.53
N VAL A 323 -13.25 6.11 -40.62
CA VAL A 323 -13.22 4.69 -41.01
C VAL A 323 -14.58 4.22 -41.51
N ALA A 324 -15.70 4.83 -41.09
CA ALA A 324 -17.03 4.53 -41.65
C ALA A 324 -17.21 5.13 -43.02
N GLU A 325 -16.67 6.31 -43.34
CA GLU A 325 -16.73 6.95 -44.64
C GLU A 325 -15.75 6.33 -45.65
N GLU A 326 -14.51 5.99 -45.25
CA GLU A 326 -13.55 5.28 -46.11
C GLU A 326 -13.99 3.85 -46.44
N THR A 327 -14.66 3.15 -45.51
CA THR A 327 -15.13 1.78 -45.77
C THR A 327 -16.36 1.75 -46.72
N THR A 328 -17.20 2.76 -46.71
CA THR A 328 -18.34 2.90 -47.63
C THR A 328 -17.88 3.32 -49.03
N ALA A 329 -17.02 4.32 -49.15
CA ALA A 329 -16.45 4.77 -50.42
C ALA A 329 -15.67 3.67 -51.16
N ASN A 330 -14.86 2.90 -50.42
CA ASN A 330 -14.08 1.79 -50.99
C ASN A 330 -14.99 0.59 -51.44
N LYS A 331 -16.11 0.35 -50.77
CA LYS A 331 -17.09 -0.67 -51.20
C LYS A 331 -17.92 -0.23 -52.39
N GLU A 332 -18.25 1.05 -52.49
CA GLU A 332 -18.95 1.61 -53.66
C GLU A 332 -18.07 1.62 -54.91
N GLU A 333 -16.79 2.00 -54.79
CA GLU A 333 -15.82 1.93 -55.91
C GLU A 333 -15.58 0.50 -56.39
N GLN A 334 -15.43 -0.47 -55.49
CA GLN A 334 -15.32 -1.88 -55.84
C GLN A 334 -16.59 -2.45 -56.49
N ALA A 335 -17.76 -2.03 -56.04
CA ALA A 335 -19.02 -2.42 -56.63
C ALA A 335 -19.21 -1.85 -58.07
N ILE A 336 -18.81 -0.60 -58.27
CA ILE A 336 -18.83 0.05 -59.58
C ILE A 336 -17.82 -0.62 -60.54
N GLU A 337 -16.63 -1.02 -60.08
CA GLU A 337 -15.63 -1.72 -60.91
C GLU A 337 -16.10 -3.13 -61.31
N LEU A 338 -16.75 -3.85 -60.41
CA LEU A 338 -17.39 -5.14 -60.72
C LEU A 338 -18.50 -5.02 -61.73
N LEU A 339 -19.32 -3.98 -61.65
CA LEU A 339 -20.42 -3.75 -62.60
C LEU A 339 -19.94 -3.33 -63.99
N LYS A 340 -18.79 -2.67 -64.15
CA LYS A 340 -18.21 -2.29 -65.43
C LYS A 340 -17.79 -3.49 -66.31
N GLY A 341 -17.54 -4.66 -65.71
CA GLY A 341 -17.20 -5.90 -66.42
C GLY A 341 -18.38 -6.80 -66.75
N MET A 342 -19.63 -6.44 -66.41
CA MET A 342 -20.80 -7.26 -66.60
C MET A 342 -21.67 -6.83 -67.81
N THR A 343 -22.30 -7.83 -68.46
CA THR A 343 -23.25 -7.53 -69.51
C THR A 343 -24.58 -7.00 -68.91
N PRO A 344 -25.41 -6.25 -69.73
CA PRO A 344 -26.68 -5.73 -69.25
C PRO A 344 -27.65 -6.79 -68.67
N GLU A 345 -27.59 -8.02 -69.20
CA GLU A 345 -28.39 -9.15 -68.73
C GLU A 345 -27.91 -9.66 -67.33
N GLN A 346 -26.61 -9.66 -67.11
CA GLN A 346 -26.02 -10.02 -65.81
C GLN A 346 -26.31 -8.96 -64.71
N ILE A 347 -26.29 -7.67 -65.08
CA ILE A 347 -26.67 -6.58 -64.20
C ILE A 347 -28.16 -6.69 -63.74
N MET A 348 -29.05 -6.99 -64.70
CA MET A 348 -30.47 -7.18 -64.38
C MET A 348 -30.71 -8.39 -63.49
N ALA A 349 -29.93 -9.47 -63.63
CA ALA A 349 -30.04 -10.64 -62.74
C ALA A 349 -29.62 -10.33 -61.31
N VAL A 350 -28.56 -9.53 -61.11
CA VAL A 350 -28.09 -9.09 -59.77
C VAL A 350 -29.13 -8.17 -59.11
N ILE A 351 -29.65 -7.20 -59.83
CA ILE A 351 -30.73 -6.31 -59.32
C ILE A 351 -31.98 -7.10 -58.90
N SER A 352 -32.35 -8.11 -59.71
CA SER A 352 -33.48 -8.97 -59.39
C SER A 352 -33.26 -9.89 -58.19
N ALA A 353 -31.99 -10.22 -57.85
CA ALA A 353 -31.64 -11.00 -56.67
C ALA A 353 -31.59 -10.18 -55.39
N ILE A 354 -31.30 -8.88 -55.48
CA ILE A 354 -31.24 -7.97 -54.32
C ILE A 354 -32.65 -7.52 -53.88
N ASN A 355 -33.61 -7.53 -54.80
CA ASN A 355 -35.00 -7.12 -54.53
C ASN A 355 -35.91 -8.28 -54.10
N LYS A 356 -35.36 -9.43 -53.82
CA LYS A 356 -36.07 -10.57 -53.16
C LYS A 356 -35.62 -10.71 -51.70
#